data_a2d08409b458f85853dfb193dd3baaf5
#
_entry.id   a2d08409b458f85853dfb193dd3baaf5
#
_cell.length_a   1.000
_cell.length_b   1.000
_cell.length_c   1.000
_cell.angle_alpha   90.00
_cell.angle_beta   90.00
_cell.angle_gamma   90.00
#
_symmetry.space_group_name_H-M   'P 1'
#
loop_
_entity.id
_entity.type
_entity.pdbx_description
1 polymer ?
#
loop_
_entity_poly.entity_id
_entity_poly.type
_entity_poly.pdbx_seq_one_letter_code
_entity_poly.pdbx_strand_id
1 'polypeptide(L)'
;MEKTMTDAKRVTELEKRKKQLEKSTSKGYFVFLIAMLALIYIVDELTSNISSSIQPEVITDFFVMRQGIDFNIGLSNLALMSLPANIIILILPFYKALADRLGRRLFLFINTIGMGMGLLICMVAPSIYVYIVGLLVIKFFIPNDVQVMYIMECAPEQHRAKLCSMTKAIAYIGVAGIPFLRMAFMGDVVTKWRNVLIVPVILAFSVAIISFVALRETPVFLKQRIEHLENSGV
;
A
#
# COMPACT_ATOMS: atom_id res chain seq x y z
N MET A 1 11.80 -0.77 28.69
CA MET A 1 11.74 0.33 29.66
C MET A 1 10.41 1.06 29.45
N GLU A 2 9.37 0.56 30.08
CA GLU A 2 8.02 1.16 30.04
C GLU A 2 8.00 2.29 31.07
N LYS A 3 7.95 3.53 30.59
CA LYS A 3 7.77 4.70 31.46
C LYS A 3 6.40 4.55 32.12
N THR A 4 6.37 4.38 33.43
CA THR A 4 5.16 4.52 34.25
C THR A 4 4.50 5.85 33.94
N MET A 5 3.40 5.80 33.22
CA MET A 5 2.59 6.98 32.94
C MET A 5 1.95 7.44 34.25
N THR A 6 2.08 8.71 34.56
CA THR A 6 1.39 9.32 35.71
C THR A 6 -0.13 9.11 35.55
N ASP A 7 -0.87 8.77 36.62
CA ASP A 7 -2.31 8.46 36.58
C ASP A 7 -3.15 9.52 35.84
N ALA A 8 -2.82 10.80 36.01
CA ALA A 8 -3.47 11.89 35.30
C ALA A 8 -3.30 11.81 33.77
N LYS A 9 -2.13 11.45 33.27
CA LYS A 9 -1.88 11.29 31.82
C LYS A 9 -2.61 10.08 31.27
N ARG A 10 -2.72 9.01 32.05
CA ARG A 10 -3.44 7.79 31.71
C ARG A 10 -4.93 8.03 31.56
N VAL A 11 -5.55 8.71 32.54
CA VAL A 11 -6.97 9.08 32.49
C VAL A 11 -7.27 9.94 31.24
N THR A 12 -6.43 10.93 30.96
CA THR A 12 -6.59 11.80 29.79
C THR A 12 -6.47 11.00 28.47
N GLU A 13 -5.52 10.08 28.37
CA GLU A 13 -5.36 9.23 27.17
C GLU A 13 -6.54 8.26 27.01
N LEU A 14 -7.08 7.73 28.11
CA LEU A 14 -8.22 6.84 28.13
C LEU A 14 -9.50 7.54 27.65
N GLU A 15 -9.78 8.76 28.13
CA GLU A 15 -10.91 9.56 27.64
C GLU A 15 -10.77 9.91 26.16
N LYS A 16 -9.58 10.28 25.73
CA LYS A 16 -9.28 10.55 24.32
C LYS A 16 -9.57 9.33 23.44
N ARG A 17 -9.15 8.13 23.85
CA ARG A 17 -9.39 6.88 23.13
C ARG A 17 -10.87 6.49 23.09
N LYS A 18 -11.61 6.66 24.20
CA LYS A 18 -13.07 6.43 24.24
C LYS A 18 -13.79 7.36 23.26
N LYS A 19 -13.44 8.64 23.21
CA LYS A 19 -14.01 9.61 22.26
C LYS A 19 -13.63 9.29 20.79
N GLN A 20 -12.43 8.77 20.54
CA GLN A 20 -12.03 8.29 19.20
C GLN A 20 -12.85 7.07 18.77
N LEU A 21 -13.11 6.13 19.69
CA LEU A 21 -13.92 4.93 19.44
C LEU A 21 -15.36 5.31 19.03
N GLU A 22 -15.99 6.20 19.76
CA GLU A 22 -17.34 6.68 19.44
C GLU A 22 -17.41 7.30 18.04
N LYS A 23 -16.43 8.13 17.68
CA LYS A 23 -16.36 8.74 16.35
C LYS A 23 -16.09 7.73 15.23
N SER A 24 -15.33 6.66 15.49
CA SER A 24 -14.98 5.65 14.48
C SER A 24 -16.14 4.68 14.18
N THR A 25 -17.15 4.61 15.02
CA THR A 25 -18.34 3.76 14.86
C THR A 25 -19.52 4.46 14.18
N SER A 26 -19.40 5.72 13.80
CA SER A 26 -20.46 6.49 13.14
C SER A 26 -20.78 5.94 11.74
N LYS A 27 -22.07 5.80 11.40
CA LYS A 27 -22.54 5.32 10.08
C LYS A 27 -22.01 6.16 8.90
N GLY A 28 -21.99 7.49 9.03
CA GLY A 28 -21.48 8.38 7.99
C GLY A 28 -19.98 8.18 7.76
N TYR A 29 -19.21 7.97 8.82
CA TYR A 29 -17.80 7.65 8.72
C TYR A 29 -17.56 6.30 8.04
N PHE A 30 -18.41 5.31 8.28
CA PHE A 30 -18.27 3.99 7.69
C PHE A 30 -18.34 4.02 6.13
N VAL A 31 -19.30 4.75 5.56
CA VAL A 31 -19.40 4.90 4.10
C VAL A 31 -18.15 5.59 3.52
N PHE A 32 -17.69 6.66 4.18
CA PHE A 32 -16.45 7.35 3.81
C PHE A 32 -15.25 6.40 3.90
N LEU A 33 -15.14 5.61 4.96
CA LEU A 33 -14.08 4.61 5.15
C LEU A 33 -14.03 3.62 3.98
N ILE A 34 -15.16 3.03 3.60
CA ILE A 34 -15.21 2.06 2.50
C ILE A 34 -14.77 2.72 1.17
N ALA A 35 -15.20 3.95 0.90
CA ALA A 35 -14.77 4.68 -0.30
C ALA A 35 -13.25 4.93 -0.30
N MET A 36 -12.67 5.33 0.84
CA MET A 36 -11.24 5.52 0.98
C MET A 36 -10.45 4.22 0.83
N LEU A 37 -10.93 3.12 1.41
CA LEU A 37 -10.31 1.82 1.25
C LEU A 37 -10.36 1.33 -0.20
N ALA A 38 -11.45 1.60 -0.92
CA ALA A 38 -11.53 1.30 -2.36
C ALA A 38 -10.50 2.10 -3.18
N LEU A 39 -10.30 3.39 -2.86
CA LEU A 39 -9.24 4.19 -3.51
C LEU A 39 -7.84 3.65 -3.21
N ILE A 40 -7.56 3.23 -1.98
CA ILE A 40 -6.27 2.63 -1.62
C ILE A 40 -6.08 1.31 -2.36
N TYR A 41 -7.14 0.50 -2.52
CA TYR A 41 -7.09 -0.71 -3.33
C TYR A 41 -6.82 -0.43 -4.81
N ILE A 42 -7.36 0.67 -5.37
CA ILE A 42 -7.03 1.08 -6.75
C ILE A 42 -5.54 1.35 -6.88
N VAL A 43 -4.94 2.06 -5.92
CA VAL A 43 -3.49 2.33 -5.90
C VAL A 43 -2.70 1.03 -5.81
N ASP A 44 -3.12 0.11 -4.96
CA ASP A 44 -2.48 -1.17 -4.71
C ASP A 44 -2.48 -2.05 -5.98
N GLU A 45 -3.65 -2.26 -6.57
CA GLU A 45 -3.79 -3.06 -7.80
C GLU A 45 -3.11 -2.39 -9.01
N LEU A 46 -3.21 -1.07 -9.13
CA LEU A 46 -2.51 -0.32 -10.17
C LEU A 46 -0.99 -0.49 -10.04
N THR A 47 -0.45 -0.34 -8.83
CA THR A 47 0.99 -0.49 -8.55
C THR A 47 1.47 -1.91 -8.81
N SER A 48 0.69 -2.90 -8.42
CA SER A 48 1.00 -4.32 -8.62
C SER A 48 1.11 -4.69 -10.10
N ASN A 49 0.23 -4.16 -10.94
CA ASN A 49 0.08 -4.59 -12.33
C ASN A 49 0.86 -3.71 -13.32
N ILE A 50 1.15 -2.44 -12.98
CA ILE A 50 1.79 -1.53 -13.92
C ILE A 50 3.22 -1.97 -14.25
N SER A 51 3.97 -2.49 -13.27
CA SER A 51 5.35 -2.96 -13.47
C SER A 51 5.43 -4.10 -14.50
N SER A 52 4.47 -5.03 -14.44
CA SER A 52 4.36 -6.13 -15.41
C SER A 52 3.94 -5.61 -16.79
N SER A 53 3.08 -4.59 -16.83
CA SER A 53 2.58 -3.99 -18.07
C SER A 53 3.66 -3.24 -18.85
N ILE A 54 4.65 -2.62 -18.18
CA ILE A 54 5.75 -1.89 -18.83
C ILE A 54 7.04 -2.72 -18.93
N GLN A 55 7.02 -3.98 -18.50
CA GLN A 55 8.21 -4.84 -18.48
C GLN A 55 8.90 -4.98 -19.84
N PRO A 56 8.17 -5.17 -20.97
CA PRO A 56 8.80 -5.24 -22.28
C PRO A 56 9.63 -4.01 -22.64
N GLU A 57 9.11 -2.82 -22.31
CA GLU A 57 9.79 -1.55 -22.60
C GLU A 57 11.01 -1.34 -21.71
N VAL A 58 10.91 -1.76 -20.44
CA VAL A 58 12.04 -1.74 -19.50
C VAL A 58 13.17 -2.63 -19.98
N ILE A 59 12.85 -3.86 -20.45
CA ILE A 59 13.84 -4.78 -21.02
C ILE A 59 14.46 -4.18 -22.27
N THR A 60 13.64 -3.63 -23.15
CA THR A 60 14.12 -3.02 -24.40
C THR A 60 15.02 -1.83 -24.12
N ASP A 61 14.66 -0.92 -23.20
CA ASP A 61 15.46 0.25 -22.85
C ASP A 61 16.81 -0.16 -22.21
N PHE A 62 16.78 -0.97 -21.16
CA PHE A 62 17.99 -1.25 -20.38
C PHE A 62 18.90 -2.33 -20.96
N PHE A 63 18.35 -3.38 -21.59
CA PHE A 63 19.16 -4.49 -22.09
C PHE A 63 19.39 -4.39 -23.61
N VAL A 64 18.34 -4.17 -24.40
CA VAL A 64 18.49 -4.17 -25.86
C VAL A 64 19.17 -2.89 -26.33
N MET A 65 18.60 -1.71 -25.99
CA MET A 65 19.11 -0.43 -26.54
C MET A 65 20.42 0.02 -25.92
N ARG A 66 20.63 -0.20 -24.60
CA ARG A 66 21.82 0.29 -23.89
C ARG A 66 22.96 -0.71 -23.86
N GLN A 67 22.68 -2.01 -23.88
CA GLN A 67 23.70 -3.06 -23.73
C GLN A 67 23.86 -3.93 -24.99
N GLY A 68 22.97 -3.80 -25.99
CA GLY A 68 22.99 -4.64 -27.19
C GLY A 68 22.67 -6.11 -26.95
N ILE A 69 22.01 -6.43 -25.83
CA ILE A 69 21.65 -7.80 -25.43
C ILE A 69 20.32 -8.17 -26.08
N ASP A 70 20.19 -9.43 -26.54
CA ASP A 70 18.93 -9.94 -27.07
C ASP A 70 17.80 -9.86 -26.03
N PHE A 71 16.57 -9.60 -26.50
CA PHE A 71 15.39 -9.41 -25.64
C PHE A 71 15.13 -10.60 -24.71
N ASN A 72 15.28 -11.84 -25.21
CA ASN A 72 15.01 -13.04 -24.40
C ASN A 72 16.07 -13.24 -23.31
N ILE A 73 17.32 -12.89 -23.61
CA ILE A 73 18.41 -12.87 -22.62
C ILE A 73 18.14 -11.79 -21.59
N GLY A 74 17.74 -10.60 -22.02
CA GLY A 74 17.33 -9.49 -21.13
C GLY A 74 16.17 -9.86 -20.22
N LEU A 75 15.18 -10.57 -20.74
CA LEU A 75 14.04 -11.08 -19.95
C LEU A 75 14.51 -12.08 -18.88
N SER A 76 15.38 -13.01 -19.24
CA SER A 76 15.96 -13.98 -18.31
C SER A 76 16.80 -13.30 -17.23
N ASN A 77 17.60 -12.32 -17.59
CA ASN A 77 18.41 -11.54 -16.66
C ASN A 77 17.52 -10.76 -15.68
N LEU A 78 16.46 -10.10 -16.15
CA LEU A 78 15.51 -9.39 -15.31
C LEU A 78 14.83 -10.35 -14.33
N ALA A 79 14.43 -11.53 -14.79
CA ALA A 79 13.81 -12.55 -13.94
C ALA A 79 14.77 -13.01 -12.83
N LEU A 80 16.03 -13.32 -13.16
CA LEU A 80 17.07 -13.69 -12.19
C LEU A 80 17.34 -12.58 -11.17
N MET A 81 17.47 -11.32 -11.63
CA MET A 81 17.68 -10.16 -10.76
C MET A 81 16.48 -9.91 -9.82
N SER A 82 15.30 -10.36 -10.19
CA SER A 82 14.07 -10.22 -9.39
C SER A 82 13.89 -11.33 -8.35
N LEU A 83 14.70 -12.40 -8.35
CA LEU A 83 14.59 -13.51 -7.39
C LEU A 83 14.65 -13.06 -5.91
N PRO A 84 15.47 -12.07 -5.51
CA PRO A 84 15.48 -11.59 -4.13
C PRO A 84 14.12 -11.09 -3.64
N ALA A 85 13.24 -10.64 -4.56
CA ALA A 85 11.87 -10.23 -4.22
C ALA A 85 11.04 -11.37 -3.61
N ASN A 86 11.30 -12.61 -4.00
CA ASN A 86 10.61 -13.78 -3.45
C ASN A 86 11.07 -14.09 -2.01
N ILE A 87 12.31 -13.76 -1.67
CA ILE A 87 12.84 -13.92 -0.30
C ILE A 87 12.16 -12.91 0.64
N ILE A 88 11.85 -11.72 0.17
CA ILE A 88 11.16 -10.67 0.94
C ILE A 88 9.81 -11.20 1.46
N ILE A 89 9.12 -12.04 0.72
CA ILE A 89 7.82 -12.62 1.13
C ILE A 89 7.93 -13.38 2.45
N LEU A 90 9.07 -14.00 2.74
CA LEU A 90 9.29 -14.73 4.01
C LEU A 90 9.34 -13.81 5.23
N ILE A 91 9.70 -12.54 5.04
CA ILE A 91 9.80 -11.53 6.11
C ILE A 91 8.45 -10.86 6.39
N LEU A 92 7.52 -10.90 5.41
CA LEU A 92 6.24 -10.20 5.50
C LEU A 92 5.38 -10.57 6.72
N PRO A 93 5.29 -11.82 7.20
CA PRO A 93 4.51 -12.14 8.39
C PRO A 93 4.98 -11.37 9.63
N PHE A 94 6.31 -11.21 9.79
CA PHE A 94 6.89 -10.43 10.90
C PHE A 94 6.59 -8.94 10.75
N TYR A 95 6.64 -8.42 9.52
CA TYR A 95 6.28 -7.03 9.23
C TYR A 95 4.78 -6.77 9.49
N LYS A 96 3.89 -7.71 9.10
CA LYS A 96 2.44 -7.59 9.36
C LYS A 96 2.11 -7.53 10.86
N ALA A 97 2.83 -8.26 11.70
CA ALA A 97 2.67 -8.19 13.15
C ALA A 97 2.94 -6.77 13.72
N LEU A 98 3.65 -5.93 12.97
CA LEU A 98 3.87 -4.54 13.36
C LEU A 98 2.59 -3.70 13.31
N ALA A 99 1.59 -4.08 12.52
CA ALA A 99 0.28 -3.43 12.47
C ALA A 99 -0.42 -3.43 13.83
N ASP A 100 -0.24 -4.51 14.62
CA ASP A 100 -0.84 -4.63 15.95
C ASP A 100 -0.20 -3.67 16.98
N ARG A 101 1.06 -3.30 16.76
CA ARG A 101 1.81 -2.38 17.63
C ARG A 101 1.64 -0.92 17.21
N LEU A 102 1.75 -0.64 15.91
CA LEU A 102 1.72 0.73 15.37
C LEU A 102 0.31 1.29 15.23
N GLY A 103 -0.69 0.41 15.10
CA GLY A 103 -2.05 0.78 14.72
C GLY A 103 -2.28 0.64 13.20
N ARG A 104 -3.53 0.37 12.84
CA ARG A 104 -3.91 0.06 11.45
C ARG A 104 -3.77 1.28 10.54
N ARG A 105 -4.11 2.47 11.04
CA ARG A 105 -4.02 3.72 10.30
C ARG A 105 -2.59 4.06 9.88
N LEU A 106 -1.66 4.03 10.83
CA LEU A 106 -0.26 4.33 10.55
C LEU A 106 0.36 3.28 9.64
N PHE A 107 0.02 2.01 9.87
CA PHE A 107 0.51 0.91 9.06
C PHE A 107 0.02 1.00 7.61
N LEU A 108 -1.26 1.35 7.39
CA LEU A 108 -1.83 1.60 6.06
C LEU A 108 -1.10 2.75 5.34
N PHE A 109 -0.86 3.85 6.04
CA PHE A 109 -0.11 5.00 5.50
C PHE A 109 1.30 4.59 5.08
N ILE A 110 2.04 3.87 5.94
CA ILE A 110 3.40 3.40 5.65
C ILE A 110 3.43 2.50 4.40
N ASN A 111 2.46 1.59 4.28
CA ASN A 111 2.37 0.71 3.10
C ASN A 111 2.08 1.50 1.83
N THR A 112 1.10 2.39 1.85
CA THR A 112 0.72 3.16 0.65
C THR A 112 1.84 4.11 0.21
N ILE A 113 2.51 4.77 1.16
CA ILE A 113 3.65 5.64 0.84
C ILE A 113 4.85 4.83 0.35
N GLY A 114 5.09 3.66 0.93
CA GLY A 114 6.16 2.75 0.52
C GLY A 114 5.98 2.25 -0.91
N MET A 115 4.77 1.92 -1.34
CA MET A 115 4.45 1.60 -2.73
C MET A 115 4.74 2.79 -3.65
N GLY A 116 4.30 4.00 -3.27
CA GLY A 116 4.59 5.22 -4.01
C GLY A 116 6.09 5.51 -4.15
N MET A 117 6.86 5.30 -3.08
CA MET A 117 8.32 5.42 -3.11
C MET A 117 8.97 4.39 -4.04
N GLY A 118 8.52 3.14 -4.02
CA GLY A 118 9.01 2.11 -4.93
C GLY A 118 8.75 2.46 -6.40
N LEU A 119 7.55 2.95 -6.73
CA LEU A 119 7.22 3.45 -8.06
C LEU A 119 8.08 4.65 -8.47
N LEU A 120 8.32 5.58 -7.54
CA LEU A 120 9.17 6.74 -7.79
C LEU A 120 10.61 6.32 -8.08
N ILE A 121 11.16 5.36 -7.31
CA ILE A 121 12.49 4.80 -7.58
C ILE A 121 12.55 4.16 -8.96
N CYS A 122 11.53 3.37 -9.35
CA CYS A 122 11.43 2.79 -10.69
C CYS A 122 11.40 3.88 -11.78
N MET A 123 10.61 4.94 -11.57
CA MET A 123 10.43 6.03 -12.52
C MET A 123 11.73 6.79 -12.80
N VAL A 124 12.50 7.08 -11.75
CA VAL A 124 13.76 7.85 -11.88
C VAL A 124 14.99 6.97 -12.09
N ALA A 125 14.84 5.65 -12.20
CA ALA A 125 15.93 4.69 -12.28
C ALA A 125 16.89 4.97 -13.45
N PRO A 126 18.18 5.29 -13.22
CA PRO A 126 19.17 5.48 -14.26
C PRO A 126 19.71 4.16 -14.81
N SER A 127 19.61 3.08 -14.04
CA SER A 127 20.10 1.74 -14.37
C SER A 127 19.10 0.66 -13.97
N ILE A 128 19.28 -0.53 -14.55
CA ILE A 128 18.46 -1.69 -14.22
C ILE A 128 18.55 -2.07 -12.73
N TYR A 129 19.70 -1.89 -12.09
CA TYR A 129 19.90 -2.20 -10.68
C TYR A 129 19.03 -1.32 -9.78
N VAL A 130 18.96 -0.01 -10.06
CA VAL A 130 18.10 0.92 -9.31
C VAL A 130 16.63 0.60 -9.57
N TYR A 131 16.27 0.22 -10.80
CA TYR A 131 14.92 -0.24 -11.12
C TYR A 131 14.53 -1.48 -10.30
N ILE A 132 15.43 -2.46 -10.18
CA ILE A 132 15.22 -3.66 -9.34
C ILE A 132 15.02 -3.27 -7.87
N VAL A 133 15.82 -2.33 -7.35
CA VAL A 133 15.60 -1.84 -5.96
C VAL A 133 14.18 -1.27 -5.81
N GLY A 134 13.70 -0.49 -6.78
CA GLY A 134 12.31 0.00 -6.77
C GLY A 134 11.29 -1.13 -6.76
N LEU A 135 11.49 -2.18 -7.58
CA LEU A 135 10.63 -3.37 -7.59
C LEU A 135 10.64 -4.11 -6.24
N LEU A 136 11.81 -4.24 -5.59
CA LEU A 136 11.93 -4.86 -4.28
C LEU A 136 11.14 -4.07 -3.23
N VAL A 137 11.22 -2.75 -3.24
CA VAL A 137 10.44 -1.87 -2.36
C VAL A 137 8.94 -2.06 -2.60
N ILE A 138 8.50 -2.06 -3.86
CA ILE A 138 7.11 -2.33 -4.23
C ILE A 138 6.66 -3.70 -3.69
N LYS A 139 7.42 -4.75 -3.94
CA LYS A 139 7.11 -6.12 -3.50
C LYS A 139 7.08 -6.28 -1.99
N PHE A 140 7.81 -5.47 -1.24
CA PHE A 140 7.76 -5.47 0.22
C PHE A 140 6.44 -4.87 0.74
N PHE A 141 5.93 -3.79 0.13
CA PHE A 141 4.76 -3.08 0.64
C PHE A 141 3.41 -3.57 0.09
N ILE A 142 3.37 -4.14 -1.13
CA ILE A 142 2.12 -4.58 -1.78
C ILE A 142 1.33 -5.64 -0.99
N PRO A 143 1.90 -6.78 -0.57
CA PRO A 143 1.10 -7.92 -0.15
C PRO A 143 0.60 -7.83 1.31
N ASN A 144 0.30 -6.64 1.79
CA ASN A 144 -0.02 -6.48 3.20
C ASN A 144 -1.52 -6.55 3.54
N ASP A 145 -2.41 -6.48 2.54
CA ASP A 145 -3.87 -6.62 2.69
C ASP A 145 -4.50 -5.83 3.86
N VAL A 146 -3.91 -4.66 4.18
CA VAL A 146 -4.34 -3.84 5.31
C VAL A 146 -5.78 -3.37 5.15
N GLN A 147 -6.22 -3.20 3.91
CA GLN A 147 -7.59 -2.82 3.54
C GLN A 147 -8.58 -3.91 3.98
N VAL A 148 -8.24 -5.19 3.77
CA VAL A 148 -9.06 -6.33 4.24
C VAL A 148 -9.17 -6.28 5.76
N MET A 149 -8.05 -6.07 6.45
CA MET A 149 -8.01 -5.98 7.91
C MET A 149 -8.94 -4.85 8.42
N TYR A 150 -8.91 -3.67 7.78
CA TYR A 150 -9.82 -2.57 8.10
C TYR A 150 -11.29 -2.96 7.92
N ILE A 151 -11.65 -3.59 6.81
CA ILE A 151 -13.03 -4.03 6.54
C ILE A 151 -13.45 -5.06 7.57
N MET A 152 -12.61 -6.04 7.88
CA MET A 152 -12.91 -7.09 8.85
C MET A 152 -13.10 -6.55 10.28
N GLU A 153 -12.39 -5.49 10.66
CA GLU A 153 -12.49 -4.87 11.97
C GLU A 153 -13.64 -3.83 12.10
N CYS A 154 -14.01 -3.17 10.98
CA CYS A 154 -14.99 -2.10 11.00
C CYS A 154 -16.38 -2.51 10.49
N ALA A 155 -16.47 -3.51 9.60
CA ALA A 155 -17.74 -3.89 8.98
C ALA A 155 -18.53 -4.89 9.83
N PRO A 156 -19.89 -4.83 9.79
CA PRO A 156 -20.75 -5.86 10.36
C PRO A 156 -20.45 -7.22 9.72
N GLU A 157 -20.47 -8.29 10.54
CA GLU A 157 -20.08 -9.64 10.09
C GLU A 157 -20.79 -10.11 8.83
N GLN A 158 -22.09 -9.84 8.73
CA GLN A 158 -22.94 -10.21 7.59
C GLN A 158 -22.50 -9.59 6.25
N HIS A 159 -21.75 -8.47 6.28
CA HIS A 159 -21.39 -7.71 5.10
C HIS A 159 -19.90 -7.72 4.76
N ARG A 160 -19.06 -8.30 5.63
CA ARG A 160 -17.58 -8.30 5.48
C ARG A 160 -17.14 -8.85 4.14
N ALA A 161 -17.55 -10.07 3.80
CA ALA A 161 -17.17 -10.72 2.54
C ALA A 161 -17.63 -9.91 1.31
N LYS A 162 -18.89 -9.43 1.33
CA LYS A 162 -19.43 -8.60 0.26
C LYS A 162 -18.63 -7.30 0.08
N LEU A 163 -18.31 -6.61 1.16
CA LEU A 163 -17.55 -5.36 1.11
C LEU A 163 -16.12 -5.59 0.62
N CYS A 164 -15.43 -6.64 1.08
CA CYS A 164 -14.12 -7.01 0.58
C CYS A 164 -14.15 -7.28 -0.93
N SER A 165 -15.12 -8.05 -1.41
CA SER A 165 -15.27 -8.37 -2.84
C SER A 165 -15.60 -7.13 -3.66
N MET A 166 -16.49 -6.26 -3.19
CA MET A 166 -16.85 -5.02 -3.88
C MET A 166 -15.69 -4.04 -3.97
N THR A 167 -14.98 -3.79 -2.88
CA THR A 167 -13.83 -2.88 -2.88
C THR A 167 -12.72 -3.40 -3.78
N LYS A 168 -12.47 -4.71 -3.78
CA LYS A 168 -11.51 -5.34 -4.68
C LYS A 168 -11.95 -5.28 -6.15
N ALA A 169 -13.22 -5.49 -6.45
CA ALA A 169 -13.76 -5.33 -7.82
C ALA A 169 -13.59 -3.89 -8.33
N ILE A 170 -13.85 -2.90 -7.49
CA ILE A 170 -13.62 -1.48 -7.83
C ILE A 170 -12.12 -1.22 -8.10
N ALA A 171 -11.23 -1.87 -7.38
CA ALA A 171 -9.78 -1.70 -7.57
C ALA A 171 -9.30 -2.10 -8.96
N TYR A 172 -9.93 -3.10 -9.59
CA TYR A 172 -9.60 -3.49 -10.97
C TYR A 172 -9.93 -2.42 -12.02
N ILE A 173 -10.70 -1.40 -11.68
CA ILE A 173 -10.86 -0.20 -12.53
C ILE A 173 -9.49 0.48 -12.74
N GLY A 174 -8.66 0.52 -11.69
CA GLY A 174 -7.27 1.01 -11.80
C GLY A 174 -6.44 0.21 -12.81
N VAL A 175 -6.55 -1.12 -12.75
CA VAL A 175 -5.86 -2.01 -13.70
C VAL A 175 -6.34 -1.80 -15.14
N ALA A 176 -7.67 -1.67 -15.32
CA ALA A 176 -8.26 -1.36 -16.64
C ALA A 176 -7.80 0.00 -17.19
N GLY A 177 -7.37 0.91 -16.34
CA GLY A 177 -6.78 2.21 -16.70
C GLY A 177 -5.37 2.13 -17.29
N ILE A 178 -4.61 1.05 -17.04
CA ILE A 178 -3.20 0.94 -17.46
C ILE A 178 -3.00 1.10 -18.98
N PRO A 179 -3.78 0.44 -19.87
CA PRO A 179 -3.64 0.64 -21.30
C PRO A 179 -3.84 2.09 -21.73
N PHE A 180 -4.79 2.81 -21.11
CA PHE A 180 -5.02 4.23 -21.39
C PHE A 180 -3.84 5.10 -20.93
N LEU A 181 -3.24 4.81 -19.77
CA LEU A 181 -2.02 5.48 -19.31
C LEU A 181 -0.86 5.24 -20.28
N ARG A 182 -0.68 4.02 -20.76
CA ARG A 182 0.36 3.70 -21.76
C ARG A 182 0.14 4.48 -23.05
N MET A 183 -1.08 4.49 -23.58
CA MET A 183 -1.42 5.23 -24.80
C MET A 183 -1.16 6.74 -24.63
N ALA A 184 -1.58 7.32 -23.51
CA ALA A 184 -1.49 8.76 -23.28
C ALA A 184 -0.06 9.25 -23.00
N PHE A 185 0.75 8.47 -22.26
CA PHE A 185 2.06 8.93 -21.76
C PHE A 185 3.26 8.32 -22.45
N MET A 186 3.12 7.17 -23.07
CA MET A 186 4.22 6.50 -23.78
C MET A 186 4.04 6.58 -25.30
N GLY A 187 2.82 6.37 -25.81
CA GLY A 187 2.58 6.23 -27.25
C GLY A 187 3.44 5.09 -27.83
N ASP A 188 4.04 5.33 -29.00
CA ASP A 188 4.90 4.35 -29.69
C ASP A 188 6.39 4.44 -29.28
N VAL A 189 6.73 5.30 -28.34
CA VAL A 189 8.13 5.56 -27.95
C VAL A 189 8.51 4.75 -26.72
N VAL A 190 9.24 3.66 -26.90
CA VAL A 190 9.66 2.72 -25.84
C VAL A 190 10.34 3.42 -24.66
N THR A 191 11.23 4.37 -24.90
CA THR A 191 11.98 5.06 -23.83
C THR A 191 11.11 5.93 -22.92
N LYS A 192 9.87 6.22 -23.30
CA LYS A 192 8.91 7.00 -22.49
C LYS A 192 8.13 6.17 -21.45
N TRP A 193 8.47 4.91 -21.27
CA TRP A 193 7.81 4.05 -20.27
C TRP A 193 7.78 4.67 -18.86
N ARG A 194 8.77 5.48 -18.50
CA ARG A 194 8.83 6.20 -17.22
C ARG A 194 7.66 7.15 -17.01
N ASN A 195 7.17 7.77 -18.08
CA ASN A 195 6.06 8.72 -18.01
C ASN A 195 4.75 8.04 -17.61
N VAL A 196 4.59 6.74 -17.91
CA VAL A 196 3.43 5.96 -17.50
C VAL A 196 3.32 5.84 -15.97
N LEU A 197 4.45 5.92 -15.26
CA LEU A 197 4.51 5.84 -13.80
C LEU A 197 4.15 7.16 -13.10
N ILE A 198 4.10 8.29 -13.81
CA ILE A 198 3.82 9.62 -13.21
C ILE A 198 2.47 9.62 -12.48
N VAL A 199 1.41 9.15 -13.15
CA VAL A 199 0.06 9.14 -12.57
C VAL A 199 -0.03 8.21 -11.37
N PRO A 200 0.42 6.94 -11.41
CA PRO A 200 0.44 6.07 -10.24
C PRO A 200 1.25 6.65 -9.07
N VAL A 201 2.39 7.27 -9.31
CA VAL A 201 3.21 7.91 -8.26
C VAL A 201 2.42 9.03 -7.58
N ILE A 202 1.87 9.97 -8.35
CA ILE A 202 1.08 11.09 -7.80
C ILE A 202 -0.13 10.55 -7.04
N LEU A 203 -0.83 9.56 -7.59
CA LEU A 203 -2.00 8.97 -6.97
C LEU A 203 -1.65 8.29 -5.64
N ALA A 204 -0.56 7.52 -5.59
CA ALA A 204 -0.11 6.83 -4.38
C ALA A 204 0.20 7.82 -3.25
N PHE A 205 0.99 8.87 -3.53
CA PHE A 205 1.31 9.88 -2.52
C PHE A 205 0.07 10.68 -2.08
N SER A 206 -0.79 11.08 -3.02
CA SER A 206 -2.00 11.83 -2.71
C SER A 206 -2.95 11.02 -1.82
N VAL A 207 -3.20 9.76 -2.20
CA VAL A 207 -4.08 8.86 -1.42
C VAL A 207 -3.46 8.52 -0.06
N ALA A 208 -2.14 8.34 0.02
CA ALA A 208 -1.46 8.12 1.29
C ALA A 208 -1.66 9.30 2.26
N ILE A 209 -1.45 10.52 1.79
CA ILE A 209 -1.60 11.73 2.61
C ILE A 209 -3.07 11.90 3.04
N ILE A 210 -4.01 11.77 2.10
CA ILE A 210 -5.45 11.91 2.39
C ILE A 210 -5.87 10.83 3.39
N SER A 211 -5.45 9.59 3.22
CA SER A 211 -5.78 8.50 4.13
C SER A 211 -5.22 8.73 5.53
N PHE A 212 -3.98 9.23 5.63
CA PHE A 212 -3.38 9.55 6.92
C PHE A 212 -4.11 10.65 7.67
N VAL A 213 -4.61 11.68 6.99
CA VAL A 213 -5.34 12.78 7.61
C VAL A 213 -6.78 12.39 7.94
N ALA A 214 -7.47 11.72 7.01
CA ALA A 214 -8.91 11.52 7.05
C ALA A 214 -9.34 10.21 7.72
N LEU A 215 -8.53 9.14 7.63
CA LEU A 215 -8.87 7.86 8.27
C LEU A 215 -8.63 7.92 9.78
N ARG A 216 -9.50 7.22 10.50
CA ARG A 216 -9.40 7.01 11.94
C ARG A 216 -8.91 5.59 12.22
N GLU A 217 -8.44 5.38 13.44
CA GLU A 217 -8.04 4.05 13.89
C GLU A 217 -9.24 3.11 14.00
N THR A 218 -9.02 1.81 13.83
CA THR A 218 -10.09 0.82 13.85
C THR A 218 -10.68 0.64 15.26
N PRO A 219 -11.99 0.33 15.36
CA PRO A 219 -12.64 0.10 16.66
C PRO A 219 -12.00 -1.03 17.46
N VAL A 220 -11.55 -2.10 16.80
CA VAL A 220 -10.91 -3.25 17.44
C VAL A 220 -9.60 -2.85 18.10
N PHE A 221 -8.72 -2.16 17.36
CA PHE A 221 -7.46 -1.67 17.91
C PHE A 221 -7.67 -0.70 19.08
N LEU A 222 -8.64 0.23 18.95
CA LEU A 222 -8.96 1.17 20.02
C LEU A 222 -9.44 0.46 21.29
N LYS A 223 -10.31 -0.55 21.18
CA LYS A 223 -10.79 -1.36 22.32
C LYS A 223 -9.64 -2.08 23.00
N GLN A 224 -8.78 -2.77 22.25
CA GLN A 224 -7.61 -3.46 22.80
C GLN A 224 -6.68 -2.48 23.56
N ARG A 225 -6.50 -1.28 23.02
CA ARG A 225 -5.66 -0.27 23.65
C ARG A 225 -6.29 0.32 24.91
N ILE A 226 -7.61 0.49 24.93
CA ILE A 226 -8.38 0.93 26.12
C ILE A 226 -8.26 -0.12 27.23
N GLU A 227 -8.51 -1.38 26.91
CA GLU A 227 -8.44 -2.51 27.86
C GLU A 227 -7.03 -2.64 28.44
N HIS A 228 -5.99 -2.51 27.63
CA HIS A 228 -4.61 -2.51 28.12
C HIS A 228 -4.35 -1.34 29.09
N LEU A 229 -4.89 -0.15 28.81
CA LEU A 229 -4.76 1.02 29.68
C LEU A 229 -5.57 0.86 30.99
N GLU A 230 -6.71 0.20 30.96
CA GLU A 230 -7.52 -0.08 32.14
C GLU A 230 -6.83 -1.13 33.04
N ASN A 231 -6.30 -2.21 32.46
CA ASN A 231 -5.65 -3.31 33.17
C ASN A 231 -4.24 -2.94 33.71
N SER A 232 -3.54 -2.01 33.09
CA SER A 232 -2.21 -1.57 33.55
C SER A 232 -2.24 -0.68 34.80
N GLY A 233 -3.39 -0.50 35.42
CA GLY A 233 -3.62 0.29 36.64
C GLY A 233 -4.09 -0.50 37.84
N VAL A 234 -4.11 -1.82 37.71
CA VAL A 234 -4.27 -2.76 38.80
C VAL A 234 -2.89 -3.34 39.11
#